data_b1aba33e495ed689d1050fe611799104
#
_entry.id   b1aba33e495ed689d1050fe611799104
#
_cell.length_a   1.000
_cell.length_b   1.000
_cell.length_c   1.000
_cell.angle_alpha   90.00
_cell.angle_beta   90.00
_cell.angle_gamma   90.00
#
_symmetry.space_group_name_H-M   'P 1'
#
loop_
_entity.id
_entity.type
_entity.pdbx_description
1 polymer ?
#
loop_
_entity_poly.entity_id
_entity_poly.type
_entity_poly.pdbx_seq_one_letter_code
_entity_poly.pdbx_strand_id
1 'polypeptide(L)'
;MKIMILFYCINKLLCEKIKTKEEKFMLGDKKGITLVALVVTIVALLILAGVSINLVLGNNGIIAKAKDAETKSAEASQNDLKEMSNLEDEMDKQLGTYDPLKSIPTKTLEEAKVDFVKEKTKVEFSDGNVIIPEGLKIADVPASKVRDGVVIEDKDGNQFVWVPVDTIADYKRTAYANQNISSFSETLPEDEKTSVERYKGFYIGRYEAGDKESTGTTKATFRTSSSGADNAVTIKADQVPYNFVTRTQAVSLAEGFATKQGYKAKTKF
;
A
#
# COMPACT_ATOMS: atom_id res chain seq x y z
N MET A 1 33.96 -10.90 -5.60
CA MET A 1 35.09 -11.57 -6.32
C MET A 1 36.40 -11.54 -5.53
N LYS A 2 36.81 -10.45 -4.88
CA LYS A 2 38.06 -10.37 -4.08
C LYS A 2 38.11 -11.29 -2.85
N ILE A 3 37.00 -11.50 -2.17
CA ILE A 3 36.93 -12.35 -0.95
C ILE A 3 37.09 -13.83 -1.26
N MET A 4 36.59 -14.30 -2.42
CA MET A 4 36.69 -15.69 -2.84
C MET A 4 38.17 -16.05 -3.21
N ILE A 5 38.90 -15.10 -3.77
CA ILE A 5 40.34 -15.28 -4.11
C ILE A 5 41.17 -15.33 -2.82
N LEU A 6 40.83 -14.52 -1.82
CA LEU A 6 41.51 -14.53 -0.52
C LEU A 6 41.32 -15.86 0.21
N PHE A 7 40.11 -16.42 0.18
CA PHE A 7 39.80 -17.74 0.78
C PHE A 7 40.53 -18.88 0.07
N TYR A 8 40.66 -18.81 -1.26
CA TYR A 8 41.41 -19.80 -2.04
C TYR A 8 42.91 -19.72 -1.76
N CYS A 9 43.48 -18.51 -1.63
CA CYS A 9 44.91 -18.33 -1.27
C CYS A 9 45.21 -18.77 0.15
N ILE A 10 44.32 -18.50 1.13
CA ILE A 10 44.50 -18.93 2.51
C ILE A 10 44.42 -20.45 2.62
N ASN A 11 43.49 -21.11 1.95
CA ASN A 11 43.37 -22.56 1.94
C ASN A 11 44.59 -23.23 1.26
N LYS A 12 45.10 -22.63 0.19
CA LYS A 12 46.31 -23.16 -0.47
C LYS A 12 47.57 -23.04 0.39
N LEU A 13 47.76 -21.91 1.08
CA LEU A 13 48.85 -21.68 2.04
C LEU A 13 48.77 -22.58 3.28
N LEU A 14 47.56 -22.83 3.77
CA LEU A 14 47.32 -23.77 4.88
C LEU A 14 47.60 -25.21 4.43
N CYS A 15 47.21 -25.60 3.22
CA CYS A 15 47.46 -26.94 2.68
C CYS A 15 48.94 -27.21 2.48
N GLU A 16 49.74 -26.24 1.98
CA GLU A 16 51.19 -26.37 1.85
C GLU A 16 51.91 -26.43 3.20
N LYS A 17 51.49 -25.63 4.19
CA LYS A 17 52.06 -25.70 5.55
C LYS A 17 51.71 -26.99 6.28
N ILE A 18 50.55 -27.59 6.02
CA ILE A 18 50.18 -28.89 6.56
C ILE A 18 51.00 -29.99 5.92
N LYS A 19 51.21 -29.99 4.57
CA LYS A 19 52.05 -30.99 3.92
C LYS A 19 53.51 -30.97 4.38
N THR A 20 54.07 -29.78 4.53
CA THR A 20 55.47 -29.67 5.02
C THR A 20 55.64 -30.05 6.49
N LYS A 21 54.59 -30.02 7.29
CA LYS A 21 54.58 -30.46 8.67
C LYS A 21 54.37 -31.97 8.80
N GLU A 22 53.59 -32.58 7.91
CA GLU A 22 53.42 -34.05 7.87
C GLU A 22 54.68 -34.77 7.44
N GLU A 23 55.45 -34.25 6.45
CA GLU A 23 56.73 -34.85 6.05
C GLU A 23 57.80 -34.80 7.17
N LYS A 24 57.82 -33.79 8.02
CA LYS A 24 58.72 -33.71 9.20
C LYS A 24 58.24 -34.53 10.40
N PHE A 25 56.93 -34.85 10.46
CA PHE A 25 56.36 -35.62 11.58
C PHE A 25 56.45 -37.14 11.38
N MET A 26 56.68 -37.60 10.13
CA MET A 26 56.77 -39.03 9.80
C MET A 26 58.11 -39.69 10.22
N LEU A 27 59.10 -38.92 10.69
CA LEU A 27 60.38 -39.46 11.14
C LEU A 27 60.58 -39.45 12.67
N GLY A 28 59.60 -39.16 13.49
CA GLY A 28 59.73 -39.14 14.93
C GLY A 28 58.47 -39.56 15.66
N ASP A 29 58.48 -40.72 16.24
CA ASP A 29 57.58 -41.25 17.26
C ASP A 29 56.08 -41.39 16.87
N LYS A 30 55.66 -42.62 16.62
CA LYS A 30 54.26 -43.05 16.42
C LYS A 30 53.44 -42.92 17.68
N LYS A 31 53.20 -41.70 18.16
CA LYS A 31 52.11 -41.44 19.10
C LYS A 31 50.92 -40.98 18.30
N GLY A 32 50.02 -41.92 17.98
CA GLY A 32 48.76 -41.63 17.35
C GLY A 32 48.04 -40.52 18.09
N ILE A 33 47.45 -39.54 17.35
CA ILE A 33 46.52 -38.57 17.92
C ILE A 33 45.48 -39.33 18.66
N THR A 34 45.38 -39.13 19.96
CA THR A 34 44.39 -39.86 20.80
C THR A 34 43.02 -39.48 20.25
N LEU A 35 42.11 -40.47 20.16
CA LEU A 35 40.74 -40.29 19.69
C LEU A 35 40.06 -39.08 20.39
N VAL A 36 40.43 -38.85 21.64
CA VAL A 36 39.98 -37.71 22.44
C VAL A 36 40.43 -36.38 21.87
N ALA A 37 41.69 -36.25 21.42
CA ALA A 37 42.20 -35.02 20.82
C ALA A 37 41.47 -34.71 19.50
N LEU A 38 41.18 -35.74 18.68
CA LEU A 38 40.40 -35.57 17.43
C LEU A 38 38.97 -35.07 17.72
N VAL A 39 38.30 -35.69 18.69
CA VAL A 39 36.94 -35.30 19.07
C VAL A 39 36.90 -33.86 19.59
N VAL A 40 37.85 -33.47 20.44
CA VAL A 40 37.93 -32.10 20.96
C VAL A 40 38.13 -31.08 19.90
N THR A 41 38.99 -31.35 18.87
CA THR A 41 39.22 -30.43 17.76
C THR A 41 37.97 -30.28 16.88
N ILE A 42 37.26 -31.38 16.60
CA ILE A 42 36.00 -31.31 15.83
C ILE A 42 34.96 -30.51 16.59
N VAL A 43 34.75 -30.73 17.87
CA VAL A 43 33.78 -29.98 18.69
C VAL A 43 34.15 -28.47 18.72
N ALA A 44 35.43 -28.14 18.90
CA ALA A 44 35.88 -26.75 18.87
C ALA A 44 35.61 -26.06 17.53
N LEU A 45 35.84 -26.77 16.42
CA LEU A 45 35.54 -26.24 15.09
C LEU A 45 34.04 -26.05 14.83
N LEU A 46 33.20 -26.96 15.33
CA LEU A 46 31.74 -26.83 15.21
C LEU A 46 31.21 -25.63 16.02
N ILE A 47 31.74 -25.40 17.21
CA ILE A 47 31.36 -24.26 18.06
C ILE A 47 31.76 -22.93 17.34
N LEU A 48 33.00 -22.86 16.86
CA LEU A 48 33.50 -21.68 16.13
C LEU A 48 32.71 -21.40 14.84
N ALA A 49 32.38 -22.45 14.09
CA ALA A 49 31.55 -22.32 12.90
C ALA A 49 30.12 -21.83 13.26
N GLY A 50 29.52 -22.40 14.28
CA GLY A 50 28.17 -22.03 14.74
C GLY A 50 28.10 -20.57 15.20
N VAL A 51 29.08 -20.09 15.96
CA VAL A 51 29.15 -18.68 16.39
C VAL A 51 29.34 -17.74 15.21
N SER A 52 30.24 -18.10 14.27
CA SER A 52 30.48 -17.27 13.08
C SER A 52 29.27 -17.15 12.16
N ILE A 53 28.53 -18.25 11.97
CA ILE A 53 27.31 -18.24 11.16
C ILE A 53 26.22 -17.39 11.83
N ASN A 54 26.04 -17.53 13.14
CA ASN A 54 25.04 -16.76 13.88
C ASN A 54 25.35 -15.25 13.88
N LEU A 55 26.61 -14.86 13.92
CA LEU A 55 27.04 -13.45 13.87
C LEU A 55 26.75 -12.80 12.50
N VAL A 56 26.78 -13.57 11.43
CA VAL A 56 26.56 -13.07 10.06
C VAL A 56 25.08 -13.17 9.66
N LEU A 57 24.44 -14.31 9.92
CA LEU A 57 23.08 -14.64 9.45
C LEU A 57 22.00 -14.54 10.54
N GLY A 58 22.39 -14.41 11.83
CA GLY A 58 21.42 -14.28 12.92
C GLY A 58 20.55 -13.02 12.79
N ASN A 59 19.43 -13.00 13.52
CA ASN A 59 18.46 -11.88 13.49
C ASN A 59 19.08 -10.51 13.85
N ASN A 60 20.20 -10.49 14.56
CA ASN A 60 21.01 -9.30 14.84
C ASN A 60 22.33 -9.29 14.06
N GLY A 61 22.47 -10.14 13.06
CA GLY A 61 23.68 -10.28 12.26
C GLY A 61 23.92 -9.10 11.30
N ILE A 62 25.09 -9.07 10.72
CA ILE A 62 25.53 -8.00 9.82
C ILE A 62 24.60 -7.87 8.61
N ILE A 63 24.10 -9.00 8.08
CA ILE A 63 23.17 -9.01 6.93
C ILE A 63 21.82 -8.42 7.32
N ALA A 64 21.29 -8.76 8.50
CA ALA A 64 20.03 -8.20 8.98
C ALA A 64 20.12 -6.67 9.19
N LYS A 65 21.22 -6.19 9.78
CA LYS A 65 21.48 -4.75 9.95
C LYS A 65 21.70 -4.01 8.63
N ALA A 66 22.35 -4.65 7.66
CA ALA A 66 22.56 -4.07 6.33
C ALA A 66 21.20 -3.90 5.61
N LYS A 67 20.33 -4.89 5.69
CA LYS A 67 18.99 -4.83 5.10
C LYS A 67 18.10 -3.78 5.79
N ASP A 68 18.16 -3.68 7.12
CA ASP A 68 17.46 -2.64 7.88
C ASP A 68 17.94 -1.24 7.52
N ALA A 69 19.27 -1.06 7.35
CA ALA A 69 19.85 0.20 6.90
C ALA A 69 19.44 0.56 5.46
N GLU A 70 19.37 -0.42 4.56
CA GLU A 70 18.89 -0.23 3.19
C GLU A 70 17.42 0.24 3.18
N THR A 71 16.56 -0.44 3.97
CA THR A 71 15.15 -0.07 4.10
C THR A 71 14.98 1.36 4.66
N LYS A 72 15.69 1.69 5.74
CA LYS A 72 15.64 3.03 6.34
C LYS A 72 16.19 4.11 5.42
N SER A 73 17.23 3.80 4.64
CA SER A 73 17.76 4.74 3.64
C SER A 73 16.77 4.97 2.50
N ALA A 74 16.07 3.93 2.05
CA ALA A 74 15.03 4.06 1.04
C ALA A 74 13.83 4.88 1.56
N GLU A 75 13.39 4.62 2.79
CA GLU A 75 12.32 5.39 3.45
C GLU A 75 12.71 6.86 3.64
N ALA A 76 13.94 7.15 4.08
CA ALA A 76 14.44 8.51 4.22
C ALA A 76 14.47 9.23 2.87
N SER A 77 14.97 8.58 1.82
CA SER A 77 14.97 9.15 0.46
C SER A 77 13.57 9.45 -0.06
N GLN A 78 12.59 8.58 0.22
CA GLN A 78 11.19 8.84 -0.14
C GLN A 78 10.60 10.02 0.63
N ASN A 79 10.93 10.16 1.91
CA ASN A 79 10.50 11.29 2.72
C ASN A 79 11.12 12.61 2.23
N ASP A 80 12.41 12.61 1.89
CA ASP A 80 13.09 13.78 1.34
C ASP A 80 12.47 14.23 0.00
N LEU A 81 12.15 13.29 -0.89
CA LEU A 81 11.46 13.58 -2.15
C LEU A 81 10.06 14.17 -1.91
N LYS A 82 9.36 13.66 -0.91
CA LYS A 82 8.04 14.18 -0.53
C LYS A 82 8.12 15.58 0.05
N GLU A 83 9.12 15.85 0.89
CA GLU A 83 9.34 17.20 1.45
C GLU A 83 9.75 18.20 0.38
N MET A 84 10.60 17.78 -0.58
CA MET A 84 10.94 18.62 -1.74
C MET A 84 9.73 18.95 -2.60
N SER A 85 8.85 17.96 -2.85
CA SER A 85 7.60 18.20 -3.60
C SER A 85 6.66 19.15 -2.84
N ASN A 86 6.56 19.02 -1.52
CA ASN A 86 5.76 19.93 -0.71
C ASN A 86 6.31 21.37 -0.74
N LEU A 87 7.63 21.51 -0.75
CA LEU A 87 8.28 22.82 -0.85
C LEU A 87 8.06 23.46 -2.24
N GLU A 88 8.14 22.66 -3.31
CA GLU A 88 7.81 23.12 -4.68
C GLU A 88 6.35 23.59 -4.73
N ASP A 89 5.41 22.79 -4.21
CA ASP A 89 3.99 23.16 -4.13
C ASP A 89 3.76 24.46 -3.35
N GLU A 90 4.49 24.68 -2.26
CA GLU A 90 4.39 25.91 -1.45
C GLU A 90 4.94 27.13 -2.22
N MET A 91 6.04 26.97 -2.95
CA MET A 91 6.59 28.00 -3.81
C MET A 91 5.63 28.35 -4.96
N ASP A 92 5.07 27.33 -5.62
CA ASP A 92 4.11 27.51 -6.71
C ASP A 92 2.83 28.23 -6.23
N LYS A 93 2.36 27.93 -5.01
CA LYS A 93 1.25 28.67 -4.37
C LYS A 93 1.55 30.15 -4.20
N GLN A 94 2.75 30.47 -3.71
CA GLN A 94 3.16 31.87 -3.53
C GLN A 94 3.31 32.61 -4.86
N LEU A 95 3.72 31.90 -5.91
CA LEU A 95 3.84 32.45 -7.26
C LEU A 95 2.53 32.47 -8.04
N GLY A 96 1.44 31.86 -7.51
CA GLY A 96 0.15 31.75 -8.20
C GLY A 96 0.15 30.74 -9.38
N THR A 97 1.18 29.89 -9.47
CA THR A 97 1.35 28.88 -10.53
C THR A 97 1.05 27.47 -10.03
N TYR A 98 0.52 27.34 -8.82
CA TYR A 98 0.25 26.05 -8.21
C TYR A 98 -0.77 25.22 -9.00
N ASP A 99 -0.31 24.08 -9.50
CA ASP A 99 -1.17 23.03 -10.05
C ASP A 99 -1.08 21.78 -9.16
N PRO A 100 -2.10 21.48 -8.36
CA PRO A 100 -2.11 20.35 -7.45
C PRO A 100 -2.05 18.99 -8.16
N LEU A 101 -2.21 18.95 -9.48
CA LEU A 101 -2.21 17.75 -10.31
C LEU A 101 -0.89 17.52 -11.04
N LYS A 102 0.03 18.48 -11.01
CA LYS A 102 1.31 18.45 -11.74
C LYS A 102 2.19 17.27 -11.36
N SER A 103 2.25 16.95 -10.06
CA SER A 103 3.09 15.88 -9.51
C SER A 103 2.45 14.47 -9.59
N ILE A 104 1.20 14.37 -10.04
CA ILE A 104 0.49 13.09 -10.10
C ILE A 104 0.83 12.39 -11.43
N PRO A 105 1.38 11.16 -11.39
CA PRO A 105 1.65 10.38 -12.59
C PRO A 105 0.41 10.25 -13.47
N THR A 106 0.57 10.43 -14.77
CA THR A 106 -0.51 10.31 -15.75
C THR A 106 -0.44 8.95 -16.44
N LYS A 107 -1.60 8.30 -16.57
CA LYS A 107 -1.79 7.11 -17.40
C LYS A 107 -2.85 7.37 -18.48
N THR A 108 -2.75 6.64 -19.56
CA THR A 108 -3.81 6.57 -20.54
C THR A 108 -5.03 5.85 -19.96
N LEU A 109 -6.21 6.10 -20.55
CA LEU A 109 -7.44 5.41 -20.14
C LEU A 109 -7.31 3.90 -20.27
N GLU A 110 -6.69 3.41 -21.33
CA GLU A 110 -6.53 1.98 -21.58
C GLU A 110 -5.59 1.32 -20.54
N GLU A 111 -4.47 1.97 -20.19
CA GLU A 111 -3.59 1.48 -19.13
C GLU A 111 -4.28 1.43 -17.75
N ALA A 112 -5.11 2.44 -17.47
CA ALA A 112 -5.83 2.54 -16.20
C ALA A 112 -6.99 1.53 -16.05
N LYS A 113 -7.46 0.94 -17.16
CA LYS A 113 -8.45 -0.15 -17.16
C LYS A 113 -7.85 -1.53 -16.90
N VAL A 114 -6.59 -1.73 -17.27
CA VAL A 114 -5.95 -3.06 -17.20
C VAL A 114 -5.51 -3.38 -15.78
N ASP A 115 -4.71 -2.52 -15.18
CA ASP A 115 -4.04 -2.80 -13.92
C ASP A 115 -4.47 -1.85 -12.80
N PHE A 116 -4.55 -2.39 -11.56
CA PHE A 116 -4.70 -1.59 -10.37
C PHE A 116 -3.48 -0.66 -10.22
N VAL A 117 -3.74 0.63 -9.98
CA VAL A 117 -2.65 1.59 -9.86
C VAL A 117 -1.88 1.39 -8.55
N LYS A 118 -0.55 1.47 -8.62
CA LYS A 118 0.34 1.29 -7.47
C LYS A 118 0.54 2.57 -6.66
N GLU A 119 0.14 3.69 -7.22
CA GLU A 119 0.18 5.00 -6.59
C GLU A 119 -0.96 5.84 -7.13
N LYS A 120 -1.27 6.95 -6.48
CA LYS A 120 -2.28 7.90 -6.98
C LYS A 120 -1.95 8.30 -8.42
N THR A 121 -2.89 8.11 -9.33
CA THR A 121 -2.67 8.25 -10.77
C THR A 121 -3.75 9.14 -11.38
N LYS A 122 -3.35 10.00 -12.32
CA LYS A 122 -4.25 10.87 -13.10
C LYS A 122 -4.57 10.22 -14.46
N VAL A 123 -5.83 10.29 -14.86
CA VAL A 123 -6.26 10.00 -16.23
C VAL A 123 -6.90 11.25 -16.82
N GLU A 124 -6.43 11.66 -17.98
CA GLU A 124 -6.90 12.87 -18.67
C GLU A 124 -8.03 12.53 -19.64
N PHE A 125 -9.08 13.33 -19.59
CA PHE A 125 -10.22 13.30 -20.49
C PHE A 125 -10.35 14.66 -21.19
N SER A 126 -11.16 14.74 -22.23
CA SER A 126 -11.36 15.98 -23.00
C SER A 126 -11.98 17.13 -22.19
N ASP A 127 -12.67 16.81 -21.09
CA ASP A 127 -13.42 17.75 -20.25
C ASP A 127 -12.95 17.77 -18.79
N GLY A 128 -11.80 17.19 -18.46
CA GLY A 128 -11.22 17.20 -17.13
C GLY A 128 -10.35 16.01 -16.81
N ASN A 129 -10.01 15.86 -15.55
CA ASN A 129 -9.16 14.80 -15.06
C ASN A 129 -9.88 13.95 -14.02
N VAL A 130 -9.56 12.67 -13.98
CA VAL A 130 -9.97 11.76 -12.91
C VAL A 130 -8.74 11.29 -12.17
N ILE A 131 -8.80 11.33 -10.85
CA ILE A 131 -7.71 10.88 -9.99
C ILE A 131 -8.05 9.54 -9.39
N ILE A 132 -7.31 8.51 -9.78
CA ILE A 132 -7.49 7.14 -9.31
C ILE A 132 -6.63 6.94 -8.06
N PRO A 133 -7.21 6.65 -6.90
CA PRO A 133 -6.45 6.31 -5.69
C PRO A 133 -5.67 4.99 -5.86
N GLU A 134 -4.57 4.85 -5.11
CA GLU A 134 -3.79 3.61 -5.05
C GLU A 134 -4.67 2.39 -4.74
N GLY A 135 -4.45 1.30 -5.43
CA GLY A 135 -5.18 0.04 -5.25
C GLY A 135 -6.49 -0.09 -6.04
N LEU A 136 -6.85 0.92 -6.85
CA LEU A 136 -8.03 0.90 -7.70
C LEU A 136 -7.64 0.96 -9.19
N LYS A 137 -8.60 0.69 -10.06
CA LYS A 137 -8.48 0.83 -11.52
C LYS A 137 -9.78 1.37 -12.11
N ILE A 138 -9.77 1.81 -13.35
CA ILE A 138 -11.00 2.16 -14.06
C ILE A 138 -11.78 0.90 -14.41
N ALA A 139 -13.03 0.82 -13.98
CA ALA A 139 -13.94 -0.29 -14.26
C ALA A 139 -14.81 -0.01 -15.48
N ASP A 140 -15.37 1.19 -15.57
CA ASP A 140 -16.30 1.56 -16.62
C ASP A 140 -16.21 3.06 -16.94
N VAL A 141 -16.38 3.38 -18.22
CA VAL A 141 -16.51 4.75 -18.71
C VAL A 141 -17.57 4.72 -19.81
N PRO A 142 -18.80 5.13 -19.52
CA PRO A 142 -19.91 5.10 -20.49
C PRO A 142 -19.67 5.92 -21.74
N ALA A 143 -18.88 7.00 -21.61
CA ALA A 143 -18.47 7.86 -22.72
C ALA A 143 -17.03 8.35 -22.52
N SER A 144 -16.54 9.17 -23.45
CA SER A 144 -15.17 9.69 -23.43
C SER A 144 -14.97 10.92 -22.55
N LYS A 145 -15.96 11.28 -21.73
CA LYS A 145 -15.96 12.49 -20.89
C LYS A 145 -16.12 12.15 -19.43
N VAL A 146 -15.48 12.94 -18.59
CA VAL A 146 -15.61 12.83 -17.12
C VAL A 146 -17.05 12.98 -16.67
N ARG A 147 -17.79 13.92 -17.28
CA ARG A 147 -19.20 14.24 -16.91
C ARG A 147 -20.19 13.14 -17.27
N ASP A 148 -19.83 12.21 -18.11
CA ASP A 148 -20.69 11.06 -18.46
C ASP A 148 -20.60 9.94 -17.42
N GLY A 149 -19.70 10.09 -16.45
CA GLY A 149 -19.46 9.17 -15.35
C GLY A 149 -18.26 8.27 -15.60
N VAL A 150 -17.33 8.29 -14.66
CA VAL A 150 -16.17 7.39 -14.63
C VAL A 150 -16.26 6.53 -13.37
N VAL A 151 -16.22 5.22 -13.54
CA VAL A 151 -16.30 4.25 -12.45
C VAL A 151 -14.92 3.65 -12.21
N ILE A 152 -14.52 3.63 -10.95
CA ILE A 152 -13.35 2.88 -10.51
C ILE A 152 -13.77 1.68 -9.67
N GLU A 153 -12.91 0.67 -9.61
CA GLU A 153 -13.13 -0.51 -8.78
C GLU A 153 -11.86 -0.96 -8.08
N ASP A 154 -12.04 -1.62 -6.95
CA ASP A 154 -10.97 -2.31 -6.24
C ASP A 154 -10.87 -3.79 -6.66
N LYS A 155 -9.87 -4.49 -6.11
CA LYS A 155 -9.64 -5.93 -6.33
C LYS A 155 -10.80 -6.82 -5.85
N ASP A 156 -11.62 -6.34 -4.94
CA ASP A 156 -12.77 -7.05 -4.40
C ASP A 156 -14.06 -6.74 -5.18
N GLY A 157 -13.99 -5.85 -6.18
CA GLY A 157 -15.10 -5.44 -7.04
C GLY A 157 -16.02 -4.38 -6.41
N ASN A 158 -15.58 -3.66 -5.38
CA ASN A 158 -16.28 -2.47 -4.91
C ASN A 158 -16.12 -1.36 -5.94
N GLN A 159 -17.21 -0.67 -6.26
CA GLN A 159 -17.24 0.32 -7.33
C GLN A 159 -17.63 1.70 -6.82
N PHE A 160 -16.99 2.73 -7.38
CA PHE A 160 -17.18 4.13 -7.03
C PHE A 160 -17.28 4.96 -8.31
N VAL A 161 -18.12 5.97 -8.29
CA VAL A 161 -18.34 6.90 -9.41
C VAL A 161 -17.69 8.23 -9.09
N TRP A 162 -16.91 8.75 -10.03
CA TRP A 162 -16.35 10.09 -9.95
C TRP A 162 -17.43 11.16 -10.15
N VAL A 163 -17.51 12.10 -9.23
CA VAL A 163 -18.37 13.27 -9.27
C VAL A 163 -17.48 14.50 -9.53
N PRO A 164 -17.43 15.03 -10.75
CA PRO A 164 -16.65 16.21 -11.05
C PRO A 164 -17.31 17.45 -10.45
N VAL A 165 -16.51 18.29 -9.79
CA VAL A 165 -16.91 19.58 -9.24
C VAL A 165 -15.80 20.57 -9.52
N ASP A 166 -16.02 21.49 -10.43
CA ASP A 166 -14.99 22.44 -10.87
C ASP A 166 -14.59 23.41 -9.76
N THR A 167 -15.58 23.93 -9.03
CA THR A 167 -15.37 24.79 -7.86
C THR A 167 -16.35 24.48 -6.75
N ILE A 168 -16.01 24.83 -5.51
CA ILE A 168 -16.92 24.67 -4.36
C ILE A 168 -18.23 25.44 -4.57
N ALA A 169 -18.19 26.58 -5.26
CA ALA A 169 -19.36 27.40 -5.56
C ALA A 169 -20.35 26.68 -6.50
N ASP A 170 -19.88 25.74 -7.30
CA ASP A 170 -20.72 24.95 -8.21
C ASP A 170 -21.44 23.81 -7.49
N TYR A 171 -20.98 23.43 -6.31
CA TYR A 171 -21.65 22.44 -5.49
C TYR A 171 -22.91 23.04 -4.87
N LYS A 172 -24.04 22.61 -5.35
CA LYS A 172 -25.35 23.03 -4.83
C LYS A 172 -26.18 21.80 -4.51
N ARG A 173 -26.50 21.64 -3.24
CA ARG A 173 -27.53 20.70 -2.84
C ARG A 173 -28.87 21.41 -2.80
N THR A 174 -29.79 21.02 -3.67
CA THR A 174 -31.16 21.52 -3.65
C THR A 174 -31.98 20.66 -2.69
N ALA A 175 -32.87 21.34 -1.91
CA ALA A 175 -33.87 20.64 -1.11
C ALA A 175 -34.77 19.79 -2.04
N TYR A 176 -35.22 18.65 -1.54
CA TYR A 176 -36.20 17.85 -2.25
C TYR A 176 -37.44 18.69 -2.55
N ALA A 177 -37.95 18.65 -3.78
CA ALA A 177 -39.01 19.51 -4.29
C ALA A 177 -40.34 19.46 -3.48
N ASN A 178 -40.53 18.47 -2.63
CA ASN A 178 -41.77 18.27 -1.85
C ASN A 178 -41.64 18.66 -0.35
N GLN A 179 -40.53 19.24 0.04
CA GLN A 179 -40.38 19.74 1.42
C GLN A 179 -40.44 21.25 1.41
N ASN A 180 -41.41 21.83 2.15
CA ASN A 180 -41.54 23.27 2.41
C ASN A 180 -40.35 23.84 3.21
N ILE A 181 -39.13 23.55 2.79
CA ILE A 181 -37.90 24.08 3.38
C ILE A 181 -37.51 25.27 2.52
N SER A 182 -37.81 26.45 2.97
CA SER A 182 -37.59 27.70 2.22
C SER A 182 -36.13 28.12 2.11
N SER A 183 -35.24 27.54 2.91
CA SER A 183 -33.80 27.79 2.80
C SER A 183 -33.03 26.63 3.43
N PHE A 184 -32.52 25.75 2.61
CA PHE A 184 -31.52 24.77 3.01
C PHE A 184 -30.20 25.14 2.36
N SER A 185 -29.24 25.50 3.17
CA SER A 185 -27.86 25.70 2.74
C SER A 185 -27.02 24.64 3.40
N GLU A 186 -26.50 23.71 2.63
CA GLU A 186 -25.53 22.73 3.10
C GLU A 186 -24.17 23.09 2.53
N THR A 187 -23.18 23.14 3.41
CA THR A 187 -21.79 23.27 3.01
C THR A 187 -21.18 21.89 2.81
N LEU A 188 -20.33 21.74 1.81
CA LEU A 188 -19.50 20.53 1.68
C LEU A 188 -18.74 20.30 2.98
N PRO A 189 -18.68 19.05 3.47
CA PRO A 189 -17.75 18.66 4.52
C PRO A 189 -16.30 19.01 4.14
N GLU A 190 -15.46 19.28 5.13
CA GLU A 190 -14.12 19.83 4.89
C GLU A 190 -13.22 18.93 4.05
N ASP A 191 -13.39 17.61 4.16
CA ASP A 191 -12.59 16.67 3.36
C ASP A 191 -13.01 16.68 1.89
N GLU A 192 -14.30 16.82 1.59
CA GLU A 192 -14.82 16.96 0.23
C GLU A 192 -14.42 18.32 -0.37
N LYS A 193 -14.45 19.40 0.42
CA LYS A 193 -13.92 20.69 -0.01
C LYS A 193 -12.45 20.55 -0.43
N THR A 194 -11.63 19.94 0.41
CA THR A 194 -10.22 19.70 0.12
C THR A 194 -10.07 18.87 -1.17
N SER A 195 -10.91 17.86 -1.37
CA SER A 195 -10.89 17.05 -2.59
C SER A 195 -11.27 17.85 -3.83
N VAL A 196 -12.33 18.67 -3.74
CA VAL A 196 -12.77 19.54 -4.85
C VAL A 196 -11.72 20.60 -5.17
N GLU A 197 -11.15 21.24 -4.18
CA GLU A 197 -10.10 22.25 -4.38
C GLU A 197 -8.88 21.66 -5.08
N ARG A 198 -8.45 20.48 -4.63
CA ARG A 198 -7.23 19.84 -5.09
C ARG A 198 -7.41 19.01 -6.36
N TYR A 199 -8.49 18.25 -6.45
CA TYR A 199 -8.69 17.24 -7.51
C TYR A 199 -9.84 17.52 -8.44
N LYS A 200 -10.63 18.55 -8.18
CA LYS A 200 -11.83 18.94 -8.96
C LYS A 200 -12.94 17.88 -8.93
N GLY A 201 -13.06 17.17 -7.83
CA GLY A 201 -14.12 16.17 -7.64
C GLY A 201 -13.89 15.26 -6.45
N PHE A 202 -14.77 14.29 -6.30
CA PHE A 202 -14.72 13.25 -5.28
C PHE A 202 -15.44 11.98 -5.78
N TYR A 203 -15.33 10.91 -5.04
CA TYR A 203 -16.01 9.65 -5.37
C TYR A 203 -17.20 9.41 -4.46
N ILE A 204 -18.27 8.81 -5.03
CA ILE A 204 -19.38 8.23 -4.28
C ILE A 204 -19.48 6.75 -4.60
N GLY A 205 -20.03 5.95 -3.70
CA GLY A 205 -20.34 4.55 -3.97
C GLY A 205 -21.30 4.43 -5.16
N ARG A 206 -20.99 3.55 -6.14
CA ARG A 206 -21.88 3.28 -7.28
C ARG A 206 -23.17 2.61 -6.83
N TYR A 207 -23.10 1.85 -5.76
CA TYR A 207 -24.21 1.10 -5.16
C TYR A 207 -24.34 1.48 -3.70
N GLU A 208 -25.52 1.21 -3.15
CA GLU A 208 -25.71 1.30 -1.71
C GLU A 208 -24.74 0.36 -0.96
N ALA A 209 -24.39 0.73 0.25
CA ALA A 209 -23.58 -0.14 1.11
C ALA A 209 -24.31 -1.47 1.33
N GLY A 210 -23.72 -2.55 0.88
CA GLY A 210 -24.24 -3.89 0.98
C GLY A 210 -23.61 -4.70 2.10
N ASP A 211 -24.30 -5.73 2.53
CA ASP A 211 -23.81 -6.69 3.50
C ASP A 211 -23.14 -7.87 2.77
N LYS A 212 -21.84 -8.01 2.91
CA LYS A 212 -21.05 -9.08 2.27
C LYS A 212 -21.51 -10.49 2.66
N GLU A 213 -22.03 -10.66 3.87
CA GLU A 213 -22.48 -11.96 4.37
C GLU A 213 -23.89 -12.32 3.88
N SER A 214 -24.64 -11.31 3.43
CA SER A 214 -25.95 -11.50 2.84
C SER A 214 -25.83 -11.83 1.36
N THR A 215 -25.66 -13.10 1.03
CA THR A 215 -25.62 -13.56 -0.35
C THR A 215 -27.02 -13.83 -0.88
N GLY A 216 -27.44 -13.04 -1.85
CA GLY A 216 -28.66 -13.28 -2.61
C GLY A 216 -29.73 -12.21 -2.43
N THR A 217 -30.73 -12.27 -3.30
CA THR A 217 -31.83 -11.32 -3.41
C THR A 217 -33.03 -11.64 -2.50
N THR A 218 -32.91 -12.65 -1.65
CA THR A 218 -34.04 -13.10 -0.82
C THR A 218 -34.10 -12.38 0.53
N LYS A 219 -35.28 -11.95 0.92
CA LYS A 219 -35.55 -11.30 2.21
C LYS A 219 -35.04 -12.09 3.44
N ALA A 220 -34.85 -13.38 3.30
CA ALA A 220 -34.34 -14.25 4.37
C ALA A 220 -32.88 -13.94 4.78
N THR A 221 -32.15 -13.19 3.97
CA THR A 221 -30.75 -12.82 4.22
C THR A 221 -30.57 -11.41 4.80
N PHE A 222 -31.66 -10.65 4.99
CA PHE A 222 -31.59 -9.36 5.64
C PHE A 222 -31.15 -9.52 7.10
N ARG A 223 -30.31 -8.62 7.56
CA ARG A 223 -29.95 -8.53 8.97
C ARG A 223 -31.21 -8.22 9.79
N THR A 224 -31.36 -8.92 10.90
CA THR A 224 -32.49 -8.78 11.83
C THR A 224 -32.07 -8.08 13.14
N SER A 225 -30.79 -7.82 13.34
CA SER A 225 -30.25 -7.17 14.52
C SER A 225 -28.98 -6.40 14.20
N SER A 226 -28.57 -5.51 15.10
CA SER A 226 -27.32 -4.75 15.00
C SER A 226 -26.06 -5.55 15.41
N SER A 227 -26.21 -6.79 15.87
CA SER A 227 -25.06 -7.64 16.20
C SER A 227 -24.32 -8.06 14.94
N GLY A 228 -22.98 -8.04 14.97
CA GLY A 228 -22.14 -8.36 13.81
C GLY A 228 -22.02 -7.22 12.78
N ALA A 229 -22.41 -6.00 13.14
CA ALA A 229 -22.37 -4.82 12.26
C ALA A 229 -20.98 -4.42 11.76
N ASP A 230 -19.91 -5.08 12.20
CA ASP A 230 -18.58 -4.50 12.09
C ASP A 230 -17.77 -4.94 10.87
N ASN A 231 -18.23 -5.92 10.07
CA ASN A 231 -17.27 -6.65 9.27
C ASN A 231 -17.50 -6.74 7.77
N ALA A 232 -18.65 -6.35 7.25
CA ALA A 232 -19.02 -6.91 5.96
C ALA A 232 -19.58 -5.92 4.96
N VAL A 233 -19.14 -4.67 5.00
CA VAL A 233 -19.58 -3.65 4.04
C VAL A 233 -18.97 -3.90 2.67
N THR A 234 -19.80 -3.86 1.62
CA THR A 234 -19.39 -3.88 0.21
C THR A 234 -20.11 -2.79 -0.56
N ILE A 235 -19.52 -2.35 -1.67
CA ILE A 235 -20.12 -1.36 -2.58
C ILE A 235 -20.24 -2.01 -3.96
N LYS A 236 -21.13 -3.02 -4.06
CA LYS A 236 -21.27 -3.88 -5.24
C LYS A 236 -22.72 -3.98 -5.71
N ALA A 237 -22.88 -4.30 -7.00
CA ALA A 237 -24.19 -4.72 -7.52
C ALA A 237 -24.72 -5.96 -6.79
N ASP A 238 -26.04 -6.11 -6.81
CA ASP A 238 -26.75 -7.29 -6.36
C ASP A 238 -26.45 -7.71 -4.92
N GLN A 239 -26.13 -6.76 -4.07
CA GLN A 239 -25.96 -6.96 -2.64
C GLN A 239 -27.21 -6.52 -1.89
N VAL A 240 -27.50 -7.22 -0.78
CA VAL A 240 -28.55 -6.79 0.13
C VAL A 240 -28.09 -5.52 0.85
N PRO A 241 -28.87 -4.42 0.81
CA PRO A 241 -28.50 -3.19 1.48
C PRO A 241 -28.22 -3.41 2.97
N TYR A 242 -27.19 -2.76 3.46
CA TYR A 242 -26.76 -2.86 4.85
C TYR A 242 -27.79 -2.16 5.75
N ASN A 243 -28.48 -2.93 6.56
CA ASN A 243 -29.55 -2.45 7.43
C ASN A 243 -29.25 -2.71 8.92
N PHE A 244 -30.18 -2.36 9.81
CA PHE A 244 -30.03 -2.51 11.27
C PHE A 244 -28.74 -1.90 11.82
N VAL A 245 -28.39 -0.72 11.32
CA VAL A 245 -27.27 0.09 11.81
C VAL A 245 -27.78 1.42 12.33
N THR A 246 -27.22 1.87 13.44
CA THR A 246 -27.40 3.24 13.89
C THR A 246 -26.56 4.18 13.02
N ARG A 247 -26.90 5.49 13.02
CA ARG A 247 -26.07 6.50 12.34
C ARG A 247 -24.61 6.44 12.78
N THR A 248 -24.34 6.30 14.08
CA THR A 248 -22.97 6.22 14.60
C THR A 248 -22.22 5.00 14.06
N GLN A 249 -22.87 3.83 14.01
CA GLN A 249 -22.27 2.63 13.42
C GLN A 249 -22.02 2.81 11.92
N ALA A 250 -22.96 3.40 11.18
CA ALA A 250 -22.80 3.67 9.76
C ALA A 250 -21.58 4.56 9.49
N VAL A 251 -21.43 5.65 10.25
CA VAL A 251 -20.24 6.54 10.15
C VAL A 251 -18.96 5.78 10.41
N SER A 252 -18.89 5.00 11.50
CA SER A 252 -17.69 4.20 11.82
C SER A 252 -17.36 3.17 10.75
N LEU A 253 -18.39 2.52 10.16
CA LEU A 253 -18.21 1.57 9.07
C LEU A 253 -17.64 2.24 7.82
N ALA A 254 -18.14 3.42 7.47
CA ALA A 254 -17.66 4.17 6.32
C ALA A 254 -16.22 4.66 6.52
N GLU A 255 -15.91 5.26 7.66
CA GLU A 255 -14.56 5.72 7.99
C GLU A 255 -13.56 4.56 8.04
N GLY A 256 -13.98 3.39 8.53
CA GLY A 256 -13.18 2.18 8.58
C GLY A 256 -13.04 1.46 7.24
N PHE A 257 -13.91 1.72 6.26
CA PHE A 257 -13.96 0.98 5.01
C PHE A 257 -12.64 1.08 4.22
N ALA A 258 -12.13 2.29 4.00
CA ALA A 258 -10.86 2.50 3.30
C ALA A 258 -9.70 1.75 3.96
N THR A 259 -9.60 1.81 5.27
CA THR A 259 -8.55 1.13 6.04
C THR A 259 -8.65 -0.39 5.89
N LYS A 260 -9.85 -0.96 5.97
CA LYS A 260 -10.11 -2.40 5.81
C LYS A 260 -9.79 -2.89 4.39
N GLN A 261 -10.03 -2.06 3.38
CA GLN A 261 -9.69 -2.36 1.99
C GLN A 261 -8.24 -2.05 1.63
N GLY A 262 -7.49 -1.39 2.53
CA GLY A 262 -6.11 -1.00 2.30
C GLY A 262 -5.96 0.22 1.38
N TYR A 263 -7.00 1.05 1.25
CA TYR A 263 -6.92 2.27 0.45
C TYR A 263 -6.08 3.34 1.14
N LYS A 264 -5.39 4.15 0.35
CA LYS A 264 -4.75 5.39 0.82
C LYS A 264 -5.72 6.58 0.87
N ALA A 265 -6.91 6.43 0.30
CA ALA A 265 -7.98 7.42 0.33
C ALA A 265 -8.81 7.29 1.63
N LYS A 266 -9.45 8.39 2.03
CA LYS A 266 -10.43 8.39 3.11
C LYS A 266 -11.81 8.05 2.56
N THR A 267 -12.59 7.34 3.34
CA THR A 267 -14.01 7.06 3.07
C THR A 267 -14.88 7.64 4.17
N LYS A 268 -16.05 8.14 3.78
CA LYS A 268 -17.08 8.69 4.66
C LYS A 268 -18.47 8.32 4.15
N PHE A 269 -19.46 8.42 5.02
CA PHE A 269 -20.89 8.48 4.68
C PHE A 269 -21.40 9.90 4.72
#